data_27457bd3d95235dfe94efd69619974f7
#
_entry.id   27457bd3d95235dfe94efd69619974f7
#
_cell.length_a   1.000
_cell.length_b   1.000
_cell.length_c   1.000
_cell.angle_alpha   90.00
_cell.angle_beta   90.00
_cell.angle_gamma   90.00
#
_symmetry.space_group_name_H-M   'P 1'
#
loop_
_entity.id
_entity.type
_entity.pdbx_description
1 polymer ?
#
loop_
_entity_poly.entity_id
_entity_poly.type
_entity_poly.pdbx_seq_one_letter_code
_entity_poly.pdbx_strand_id
1 'polypeptide(L)'
;MTQRIYENIPVVALRGLVVLPGELLHFDAGREKSVNALREAMRRDDLIFLSAQRDARKAEITPEDIFETGTLCKLRQMLTLPGDSNRVFVEGLCRATAVSIADGDAFMTADIAL
;
A
#
# COMPACT_ATOMS: atom_id res chain seq x y z
N MET A 1 17.01 -17.37 -14.50
CA MET A 1 16.71 -16.97 -13.11
C MET A 1 15.24 -16.62 -13.00
N THR A 2 14.54 -17.23 -12.07
CA THR A 2 13.09 -17.02 -11.91
C THR A 2 12.82 -15.77 -11.08
N GLN A 3 12.06 -14.85 -11.62
CA GLN A 3 11.64 -13.66 -10.88
C GLN A 3 10.60 -14.06 -9.83
N ARG A 4 10.75 -13.56 -8.60
CA ARG A 4 9.83 -13.85 -7.52
C ARG A 4 8.64 -12.91 -7.59
N ILE A 5 7.43 -13.49 -7.58
CA ILE A 5 6.20 -12.72 -7.62
C ILE A 5 5.36 -13.03 -6.39
N TYR A 6 4.90 -11.97 -5.73
CA TYR A 6 3.92 -12.07 -4.65
C TYR A 6 2.55 -11.69 -5.23
N GLU A 7 1.56 -12.54 -5.02
CA GLU A 7 0.24 -12.36 -5.61
C GLU A 7 -0.76 -11.75 -4.62
N ASN A 8 -1.66 -10.93 -5.14
CA ASN A 8 -2.80 -10.37 -4.41
C ASN A 8 -2.41 -9.61 -3.14
N ILE A 9 -1.35 -8.84 -3.22
CA ILE A 9 -0.91 -8.01 -2.10
C ILE A 9 -1.80 -6.77 -2.03
N PRO A 10 -2.38 -6.45 -0.86
CA PRO A 10 -3.18 -5.23 -0.71
C PRO A 10 -2.36 -3.99 -1.01
N VAL A 11 -2.97 -3.02 -1.69
CA VAL A 11 -2.32 -1.80 -2.17
C VAL A 11 -2.85 -0.59 -1.44
N VAL A 12 -1.94 0.30 -1.00
CA VAL A 12 -2.31 1.63 -0.50
C VAL A 12 -1.58 2.68 -1.33
N ALA A 13 -2.34 3.63 -1.85
CA ALA A 13 -1.81 4.77 -2.59
C ALA A 13 -1.42 5.86 -1.60
N LEU A 14 -0.21 6.41 -1.77
CA LEU A 14 0.33 7.47 -0.91
C LEU A 14 0.33 8.81 -1.64
N ARG A 15 0.03 9.88 -0.90
CA ARG A 15 0.05 11.24 -1.42
C ARG A 15 1.34 11.93 -1.01
N GLY A 16 2.21 12.21 -2.01
CA GLY A 16 3.42 12.97 -1.78
C GLY A 16 4.42 12.32 -0.83
N LEU A 17 4.32 11.02 -0.62
CA LEU A 17 5.18 10.28 0.29
C LEU A 17 5.68 9.03 -0.39
N VAL A 18 6.97 8.73 -0.23
CA VAL A 18 7.59 7.52 -0.74
C VAL A 18 8.27 6.81 0.43
N VAL A 19 8.06 5.51 0.52
CA VAL A 19 8.71 4.67 1.53
C VAL A 19 9.91 3.99 0.87
N LEU A 20 11.07 4.12 1.49
CA LEU A 20 12.29 3.50 0.99
C LEU A 20 12.57 2.18 1.74
N PRO A 21 13.23 1.21 1.07
CA PRO A 21 13.63 -0.03 1.74
C PRO A 21 14.47 0.27 2.99
N GLY A 22 14.17 -0.43 4.08
CA GLY A 22 14.86 -0.24 5.36
C GLY A 22 14.31 0.90 6.21
N GLU A 23 13.40 1.69 5.68
CA GLU A 23 12.85 2.84 6.38
C GLU A 23 11.70 2.45 7.29
N LEU A 24 11.68 3.01 8.49
CA LEU A 24 10.56 2.91 9.42
C LEU A 24 9.86 4.26 9.45
N LEU A 25 8.57 4.30 9.12
CA LEU A 25 7.83 5.54 9.13
C LEU A 25 6.34 5.31 9.38
N HIS A 26 5.62 6.40 9.52
CA HIS A 26 4.17 6.33 9.68
C HIS A 26 3.47 7.30 8.73
N PHE A 27 2.21 7.00 8.44
CA PHE A 27 1.32 7.89 7.70
C PHE A 27 -0.10 7.70 8.22
N ASP A 28 -0.96 8.66 7.90
CA ASP A 28 -2.36 8.58 8.32
C ASP A 28 -3.23 8.18 7.14
N ALA A 29 -4.12 7.21 7.36
CA ALA A 29 -5.02 6.68 6.35
C ALA A 29 -6.47 6.87 6.79
N GLY A 30 -7.25 7.52 5.92
CA GLY A 30 -8.67 7.76 6.18
C GLY A 30 -9.57 7.32 5.04
N ARG A 31 -9.03 7.13 3.83
CA ARG A 31 -9.83 6.66 2.70
C ARG A 31 -10.27 5.23 2.91
N GLU A 32 -11.53 4.94 2.56
CA GLU A 32 -12.12 3.62 2.79
C GLU A 32 -11.32 2.48 2.17
N LYS A 33 -10.92 2.64 0.91
CA LYS A 33 -10.12 1.61 0.22
C LYS A 33 -8.77 1.38 0.90
N SER A 34 -8.11 2.43 1.37
CA SER A 34 -6.83 2.32 2.08
C SER A 34 -7.01 1.58 3.40
N VAL A 35 -8.02 1.94 4.17
CA VAL A 35 -8.30 1.29 5.46
C VAL A 35 -8.66 -0.17 5.26
N ASN A 36 -9.47 -0.49 4.24
CA ASN A 36 -9.83 -1.87 3.92
C ASN A 36 -8.61 -2.71 3.54
N ALA A 37 -7.71 -2.14 2.73
CA ALA A 37 -6.47 -2.82 2.34
C ALA A 37 -5.59 -3.12 3.55
N LEU A 38 -5.45 -2.15 4.45
CA LEU A 38 -4.66 -2.32 5.67
C LEU A 38 -5.25 -3.38 6.59
N ARG A 39 -6.57 -3.40 6.75
CA ARG A 39 -7.24 -4.42 7.57
C ARG A 39 -7.06 -5.81 6.98
N GLU A 40 -7.14 -5.94 5.67
CA GLU A 40 -6.90 -7.23 5.02
C GLU A 40 -5.46 -7.69 5.21
N ALA A 41 -4.50 -6.78 5.11
CA ALA A 41 -3.09 -7.12 5.37
C ALA A 41 -2.90 -7.65 6.79
N MET A 42 -3.55 -7.04 7.77
CA MET A 42 -3.48 -7.49 9.17
C MET A 42 -4.08 -8.88 9.37
N ARG A 43 -5.09 -9.23 8.58
CA ARG A 43 -5.71 -10.56 8.66
C ARG A 43 -4.87 -11.64 7.99
N ARG A 44 -3.88 -11.26 7.19
CA ARG A 44 -3.04 -12.17 6.42
C ARG A 44 -1.64 -12.22 7.02
N ASP A 45 -0.68 -11.61 6.34
CA ASP A 45 0.75 -11.70 6.67
C ASP A 45 1.39 -10.34 6.93
N ASP A 46 0.59 -9.30 7.10
CA ASP A 46 1.01 -7.92 7.34
C ASP A 46 1.78 -7.30 6.17
N LEU A 47 1.75 -7.91 4.99
CA LEU A 47 2.42 -7.36 3.81
C LEU A 47 1.50 -6.43 3.05
N ILE A 48 2.03 -5.30 2.63
CA ILE A 48 1.30 -4.29 1.89
C ILE A 48 2.22 -3.65 0.84
N PHE A 49 1.66 -3.32 -0.32
CA PHE A 49 2.38 -2.62 -1.37
C PHE A 49 2.03 -1.14 -1.29
N LEU A 50 3.02 -0.31 -1.03
CA LEU A 50 2.85 1.13 -0.96
C LEU A 50 3.43 1.79 -2.20
N SER A 51 2.63 2.59 -2.89
CA SER A 51 3.06 3.31 -4.07
C SER A 51 2.44 4.70 -4.10
N ALA A 52 3.15 5.66 -4.66
CA ALA A 52 2.70 7.05 -4.72
C ALA A 52 1.61 7.23 -5.77
N GLN A 53 0.67 8.13 -5.50
CA GLN A 53 -0.27 8.59 -6.51
C GLN A 53 0.46 9.46 -7.53
N ARG A 54 0.06 9.32 -8.81
CA ARG A 54 0.61 10.18 -9.87
C ARG A 54 0.20 11.63 -9.67
N ASP A 55 -1.05 11.86 -9.25
CA ASP A 55 -1.55 13.18 -8.86
C ASP A 55 -2.02 13.11 -7.42
N ALA A 56 -1.29 13.75 -6.51
CA ALA A 56 -1.57 13.72 -5.09
C ALA A 56 -2.91 14.38 -4.73
N ARG A 57 -3.47 15.19 -5.62
CA ARG A 57 -4.73 15.90 -5.38
C ARG A 57 -5.96 15.05 -5.66
N LYS A 58 -5.81 13.94 -6.38
CA LYS A 58 -6.94 13.11 -6.76
C LYS A 58 -7.47 12.35 -5.57
N ALA A 59 -8.79 12.41 -5.34
CA ALA A 59 -9.43 11.79 -4.18
C ALA A 59 -9.81 10.34 -4.45
N GLU A 60 -10.41 10.05 -5.61
CA GLU A 60 -10.78 8.70 -5.98
C GLU A 60 -9.71 8.10 -6.87
N ILE A 61 -9.18 6.93 -6.46
CA ILE A 61 -7.99 6.35 -7.06
C ILE A 61 -8.35 5.05 -7.78
N THR A 62 -7.90 4.95 -9.03
CA THR A 62 -7.96 3.72 -9.82
C THR A 62 -6.53 3.19 -10.03
N PRO A 63 -6.36 1.96 -10.55
CA PRO A 63 -5.01 1.43 -10.76
C PRO A 63 -4.09 2.31 -11.61
N GLU A 64 -4.65 3.07 -12.56
CA GLU A 64 -3.86 3.96 -13.42
C GLU A 64 -3.34 5.19 -12.69
N ASP A 65 -3.87 5.47 -11.50
CA ASP A 65 -3.52 6.68 -10.74
C ASP A 65 -2.31 6.51 -9.85
N ILE A 66 -1.73 5.32 -9.78
CA ILE A 66 -0.56 5.05 -8.95
C ILE A 66 0.61 4.59 -9.80
N PHE A 67 1.82 4.85 -9.30
CA PHE A 67 3.03 4.39 -9.98
C PHE A 67 3.19 2.88 -9.85
N GLU A 68 3.73 2.24 -10.89
CA GLU A 68 3.96 0.80 -10.90
C GLU A 68 5.09 0.39 -9.96
N THR A 69 6.09 1.26 -9.79
CA THR A 69 7.18 1.00 -8.87
C THR A 69 6.85 1.56 -7.50
N GLY A 70 6.97 0.71 -6.50
CA GLY A 70 6.69 1.07 -5.12
C GLY A 70 7.55 0.27 -4.17
N THR A 71 7.07 0.06 -2.96
CA THR A 71 7.82 -0.65 -1.93
C THR A 71 6.92 -1.68 -1.27
N LEU A 72 7.42 -2.92 -1.19
CA LEU A 72 6.78 -3.94 -0.36
C LEU A 72 7.14 -3.63 1.09
N CYS A 73 6.11 -3.48 1.91
CA CYS A 73 6.28 -3.08 3.30
C CYS A 73 5.64 -4.08 4.24
N LYS A 74 6.12 -4.08 5.46
CA LYS A 74 5.48 -4.82 6.56
C LYS A 74 4.72 -3.82 7.42
N LEU A 75 3.44 -4.11 7.65
CA LEU A 75 2.61 -3.35 8.56
C LEU A 75 2.99 -3.73 9.99
N ARG A 76 3.42 -2.72 10.78
CA ARG A 76 3.86 -2.96 12.16
C ARG A 76 2.78 -2.69 13.18
N GLN A 77 2.02 -1.60 12.97
CA GLN A 77 1.00 -1.20 13.91
C GLN A 77 0.01 -0.25 13.22
N MET A 78 -1.25 -0.31 13.63
CA MET A 78 -2.26 0.64 13.19
C MET A 78 -3.04 1.12 14.40
N LEU A 79 -3.11 2.44 14.59
CA LEU A 79 -3.82 3.08 15.69
C LEU A 79 -5.00 3.87 15.15
N THR A 80 -6.17 3.69 15.76
CA THR A 80 -7.34 4.49 15.42
C THR A 80 -7.24 5.85 16.11
N LEU A 81 -7.38 6.91 15.33
CA LEU A 81 -7.36 8.29 15.81
C LEU A 81 -8.77 8.85 15.82
N PRO A 82 -9.03 9.95 16.56
CA PRO A 82 -10.31 10.66 16.47
C PRO A 82 -10.57 11.11 15.04
N GLY A 83 -11.84 11.08 14.60
CA GLY A 83 -12.23 11.55 13.27
C GLY A 83 -12.07 10.52 12.17
N ASP A 84 -12.16 9.24 12.47
CA ASP A 84 -12.12 8.14 11.50
C ASP A 84 -10.81 8.03 10.73
N SER A 85 -9.72 8.56 11.29
CA SER A 85 -8.38 8.41 10.72
C SER A 85 -7.63 7.30 11.45
N ASN A 86 -6.65 6.71 10.75
CA ASN A 86 -5.83 5.65 11.32
C ASN A 86 -4.36 5.99 11.09
N ARG A 87 -3.55 5.91 12.14
CA ARG A 87 -2.10 6.08 12.01
C ARG A 87 -1.45 4.73 11.81
N VAL A 88 -0.71 4.61 10.73
CA VAL A 88 -0.16 3.35 10.26
C VAL A 88 1.35 3.40 10.34
N PHE A 89 1.95 2.43 11.04
CA PHE A 89 3.41 2.32 11.17
C PHE A 89 3.88 1.18 10.28
N VAL A 90 4.82 1.46 9.40
CA VAL A 90 5.30 0.49 8.41
C VAL A 90 6.82 0.44 8.36
N GLU A 91 7.31 -0.71 7.90
CA GLU A 91 8.72 -0.92 7.61
C GLU A 91 8.88 -1.26 6.13
N GLY A 92 9.68 -0.50 5.40
CA GLY A 92 10.01 -0.81 4.02
C GLY A 92 10.92 -2.03 3.96
N LEU A 93 10.52 -3.05 3.20
CA LEU A 93 11.29 -4.28 3.07
C LEU A 93 12.17 -4.25 1.82
N CYS A 94 11.56 -4.00 0.67
CA CYS A 94 12.29 -3.98 -0.60
C CYS A 94 11.49 -3.24 -1.66
N ARG A 95 12.20 -2.75 -2.67
CA ARG A 95 11.58 -2.15 -3.84
C ARG A 95 10.85 -3.23 -4.62
N ALA A 96 9.69 -2.90 -5.16
CA ALA A 96 8.88 -3.84 -5.91
C ALA A 96 8.18 -3.13 -7.06
N THR A 97 7.85 -3.90 -8.10
CA THR A 97 7.12 -3.39 -9.26
C THR A 97 5.82 -4.16 -9.40
N ALA A 98 4.71 -3.44 -9.53
CA ALA A 98 3.42 -4.06 -9.79
C ALA A 98 3.38 -4.54 -11.24
N VAL A 99 3.24 -5.85 -11.43
CA VAL A 99 3.06 -6.42 -12.77
C VAL A 99 1.61 -6.35 -13.20
N SER A 100 0.70 -6.32 -12.23
CA SER A 100 -0.72 -6.05 -12.47
C SER A 100 -1.34 -5.48 -11.20
N ILE A 101 -2.32 -4.59 -11.36
CA ILE A 101 -3.06 -4.01 -10.25
C ILE A 101 -4.54 -4.20 -10.55
N ALA A 102 -5.25 -4.83 -9.63
CA ALA A 102 -6.68 -5.06 -9.74
C ALA A 102 -7.43 -4.09 -8.82
N ASP A 103 -8.49 -3.50 -9.35
CA ASP A 103 -9.35 -2.59 -8.58
C ASP A 103 -10.55 -3.37 -8.06
N GLY A 104 -10.44 -3.87 -6.84
CA GLY A 104 -11.53 -4.57 -6.18
C GLY A 104 -12.55 -3.60 -5.60
N ASP A 105 -13.73 -4.12 -5.24
CA ASP A 105 -14.79 -3.29 -4.67
C ASP A 105 -14.39 -2.68 -3.34
N ALA A 106 -13.72 -3.45 -2.49
CA ALA A 106 -13.32 -3.01 -1.15
C ALA A 106 -11.95 -2.35 -1.12
N PHE A 107 -11.00 -2.85 -1.91
CA PHE A 107 -9.64 -2.33 -1.96
C PHE A 107 -8.92 -2.85 -3.21
N MET A 108 -7.80 -2.21 -3.54
CA MET A 108 -6.95 -2.65 -4.66
C MET A 108 -5.97 -3.72 -4.20
N THR A 109 -5.64 -4.63 -5.11
CA THR A 109 -4.58 -5.62 -4.92
C THR A 109 -3.61 -5.58 -6.09
N ALA A 110 -2.40 -6.07 -5.87
CA ALA A 110 -1.40 -6.14 -6.93
C ALA A 110 -0.63 -7.44 -6.86
N ASP A 111 -0.22 -7.92 -8.04
CA ASP A 111 0.82 -8.92 -8.15
C ASP A 111 2.12 -8.16 -8.34
N ILE A 112 3.09 -8.40 -7.47
CA ILE A 112 4.32 -7.62 -7.45
C ILE A 112 5.55 -8.49 -7.66
N ALA A 113 6.52 -7.93 -8.37
CA ALA A 113 7.82 -8.54 -8.60
C ALA A 113 8.89 -7.76 -7.83
N LEU A 114 9.77 -8.49 -7.18
CA LEU A 114 10.86 -7.90 -6.39
C LEU A 114 12.10 -7.60 -7.23
#